data_3819f4bc5236b1d57d164a101927dd88
#
_entry.id   3819f4bc5236b1d57d164a101927dd88
#
_cell.length_a   1.000
_cell.length_b   1.000
_cell.length_c   1.000
_cell.angle_alpha   90.00
_cell.angle_beta   90.00
_cell.angle_gamma   90.00
#
_symmetry.space_group_name_H-M   'P 1'
#
loop_
_entity.id
_entity.type
_entity.pdbx_description
1 polymer ?
#
loop_
_entity_poly.entity_id
_entity_poly.type
_entity_poly.pdbx_seq_one_letter_code
_entity_poly.pdbx_strand_id
1 'polypeptide(L)'
;MLKKSISGNLFMVGLFMVNIIASTTALAINIPVKEKNQLRIATFNVSMEALNYVPYKRGVEPNVTGNELNQALATNNQQIKNIAEIIQRINPDIILLNEFDNTNKNHQDIKTFIQKYLNVGQKKQNAINFPYFFQGDVNTGVKSNFDLNHNGIKAEIPQDTYGFGYFPGHFGMALLSKYPIDTKNIRTFQLFKWHDMPNALQPFIPATKQPWYSKQAWDGFRLSSKSHWDIPIKVNNNVIHVLASHPTPPVFDGDENRNGKRNHDEIRFWHDYITPKKGDYIYDDHGLFGGLNTNKKEKKLNQFHRFVILGDQNASNVDGDAIYSGISLLLNSPLVQDVKPKSLGAKQHAKDNPNGKHHTAYWGMRADYILPSAYGWNICDAGVFWPTQNDDAFRLIKDRAASSDHRLVWLDLAFK
;
A
#
# COMPACT_ATOMS: atom_id res chain seq x y z
N MET A 1 59.72 82.68 -2.37
CA MET A 1 58.43 82.15 -2.90
C MET A 1 58.22 80.79 -2.27
N LEU A 2 57.24 80.72 -1.35
CA LEU A 2 57.01 79.56 -0.49
C LEU A 2 56.19 78.52 -1.22
N LYS A 3 56.65 77.29 -1.22
CA LYS A 3 55.79 76.10 -1.56
C LYS A 3 55.14 75.58 -0.29
N LYS A 4 53.81 75.58 -0.22
CA LYS A 4 53.06 74.86 0.80
C LYS A 4 52.81 73.42 0.40
N SER A 5 53.28 72.50 1.25
CA SER A 5 52.94 71.08 1.22
C SER A 5 51.58 70.84 1.86
N ILE A 6 50.68 70.07 1.19
CA ILE A 6 49.44 69.64 1.73
C ILE A 6 49.61 68.11 1.90
N SER A 7 49.60 67.66 3.15
CA SER A 7 49.56 66.26 3.52
C SER A 7 48.07 65.79 3.53
N GLY A 8 47.71 64.87 2.65
CA GLY A 8 46.42 64.23 2.64
C GLY A 8 46.41 62.96 3.48
N ASN A 9 45.63 62.96 4.54
CA ASN A 9 45.36 61.75 5.32
C ASN A 9 44.35 60.85 4.57
N LEU A 10 44.82 59.67 4.18
CA LEU A 10 43.96 58.60 3.60
C LEU A 10 43.30 57.85 4.75
N PHE A 11 42.00 58.06 4.94
CA PHE A 11 41.16 57.19 5.81
C PHE A 11 40.82 55.91 5.07
N MET A 12 41.36 54.80 5.49
CA MET A 12 41.06 53.46 4.99
C MET A 12 39.80 52.95 5.74
N VAL A 13 38.64 53.02 5.12
CA VAL A 13 37.41 52.43 5.63
C VAL A 13 37.45 50.93 5.32
N GLY A 14 37.78 50.11 6.30
CA GLY A 14 37.67 48.66 6.21
C GLY A 14 36.23 48.20 6.19
N LEU A 15 35.76 47.71 5.02
CA LEU A 15 34.45 47.07 4.87
C LEU A 15 34.49 45.66 5.47
N PHE A 16 34.03 45.47 6.70
CA PHE A 16 33.80 44.14 7.28
C PHE A 16 32.57 43.55 6.59
N MET A 17 32.77 42.64 5.63
CA MET A 17 31.70 41.73 5.16
C MET A 17 31.42 40.71 6.26
N VAL A 18 30.34 40.88 6.98
CA VAL A 18 29.79 39.85 7.83
C VAL A 18 29.07 38.83 6.91
N ASN A 19 29.75 37.71 6.65
CA ASN A 19 29.11 36.57 6.02
C ASN A 19 28.11 35.97 7.02
N ILE A 20 26.82 36.33 6.91
CA ILE A 20 25.74 35.63 7.56
C ILE A 20 25.60 34.31 6.83
N ILE A 21 26.21 33.26 7.33
CA ILE A 21 25.90 31.87 6.97
C ILE A 21 24.56 31.61 7.57
N ALA A 22 23.48 31.81 6.77
CA ALA A 22 22.17 31.31 7.10
C ALA A 22 22.28 29.78 7.08
N SER A 23 22.52 29.19 8.25
CA SER A 23 22.35 27.74 8.42
C SER A 23 20.85 27.47 8.21
N THR A 24 20.47 27.06 7.01
CA THR A 24 19.17 26.44 6.79
C THR A 24 19.17 25.14 7.59
N THR A 25 18.65 25.21 8.81
CA THR A 25 18.31 23.98 9.55
C THR A 25 17.35 23.19 8.69
N ALA A 26 17.84 22.08 8.14
CA ALA A 26 16.99 21.14 7.45
C ALA A 26 15.87 20.75 8.41
N LEU A 27 14.63 21.06 8.04
CA LEU A 27 13.45 20.67 8.82
C LEU A 27 13.32 19.15 8.68
N ALA A 28 13.81 18.42 9.67
CA ALA A 28 13.65 16.97 9.73
C ALA A 28 12.16 16.60 9.70
N ILE A 29 11.84 15.50 9.01
CA ILE A 29 10.46 14.98 9.04
C ILE A 29 10.08 14.71 10.50
N ASN A 30 9.12 15.47 10.99
CA ASN A 30 8.63 15.33 12.35
C ASN A 30 7.50 14.30 12.39
N ILE A 31 7.80 13.12 12.94
CA ILE A 31 6.79 12.10 13.22
C ILE A 31 6.40 12.27 14.68
N PRO A 32 5.15 12.65 14.97
CA PRO A 32 4.70 12.89 16.33
C PRO A 32 4.81 11.62 17.17
N VAL A 33 5.12 11.81 18.43
CA VAL A 33 5.09 10.72 19.40
C VAL A 33 3.64 10.33 19.66
N LYS A 34 3.33 9.06 19.41
CA LYS A 34 1.99 8.50 19.66
C LYS A 34 1.71 8.44 21.17
N GLU A 35 0.54 8.89 21.59
CA GLU A 35 0.07 8.77 22.96
C GLU A 35 -0.23 7.31 23.34
N LYS A 36 -0.17 6.99 24.65
CA LYS A 36 -0.33 5.60 25.14
C LYS A 36 -1.69 4.97 24.82
N ASN A 37 -2.75 5.79 24.71
CA ASN A 37 -4.11 5.36 24.40
C ASN A 37 -4.42 5.34 22.90
N GLN A 38 -3.44 5.65 22.06
CA GLN A 38 -3.56 5.66 20.61
C GLN A 38 -2.98 4.38 19.99
N LEU A 39 -3.55 4.00 18.84
CA LEU A 39 -3.10 2.92 17.99
C LEU A 39 -2.59 3.52 16.68
N ARG A 40 -1.32 3.32 16.35
CA ARG A 40 -0.76 3.71 15.05
C ARG A 40 -0.90 2.57 14.07
N ILE A 41 -1.67 2.81 13.01
CA ILE A 41 -1.88 1.86 11.91
C ILE A 41 -1.18 2.41 10.68
N ALA A 42 -0.52 1.53 9.91
CA ALA A 42 0.22 1.90 8.72
C ALA A 42 -0.05 0.94 7.54
N THR A 43 0.20 1.43 6.33
CA THR A 43 0.31 0.62 5.11
C THR A 43 1.53 1.06 4.31
N PHE A 44 2.20 0.11 3.67
CA PHE A 44 3.37 0.40 2.86
C PHE A 44 3.52 -0.65 1.75
N ASN A 45 3.46 -0.23 0.50
CA ASN A 45 3.94 -1.04 -0.61
C ASN A 45 5.47 -0.98 -0.58
N VAL A 46 6.10 -2.09 -0.23
CA VAL A 46 7.53 -2.17 0.09
C VAL A 46 8.39 -2.56 -1.10
N SER A 47 7.80 -2.92 -2.25
CA SER A 47 8.55 -3.45 -3.40
C SER A 47 9.58 -4.52 -2.99
N MET A 48 9.25 -5.37 -2.01
CA MET A 48 10.06 -6.52 -1.60
C MET A 48 9.63 -7.76 -2.38
N GLU A 49 9.78 -7.66 -3.68
CA GLU A 49 9.37 -8.65 -4.68
C GLU A 49 10.53 -8.96 -5.64
N ALA A 50 10.47 -10.11 -6.31
CA ALA A 50 11.58 -10.70 -7.05
C ALA A 50 12.21 -9.76 -8.10
N LEU A 51 11.38 -9.00 -8.84
CA LEU A 51 11.87 -8.12 -9.92
C LEU A 51 12.74 -6.97 -9.41
N ASN A 52 12.59 -6.60 -8.14
CA ASN A 52 13.42 -5.55 -7.54
C ASN A 52 14.85 -6.04 -7.21
N TYR A 53 15.08 -7.35 -7.23
CA TYR A 53 16.37 -7.98 -6.89
C TYR A 53 17.10 -8.59 -8.08
N VAL A 54 16.53 -8.51 -9.29
CA VAL A 54 17.18 -8.95 -10.53
C VAL A 54 17.49 -7.78 -11.44
N PRO A 55 18.53 -7.85 -12.30
CA PRO A 55 18.82 -6.80 -13.25
C PRO A 55 17.66 -6.61 -14.24
N TYR A 56 17.13 -5.39 -14.32
CA TYR A 56 16.15 -5.06 -15.35
C TYR A 56 16.83 -4.87 -16.71
N LYS A 57 16.30 -5.52 -17.76
CA LYS A 57 16.71 -5.34 -19.14
C LYS A 57 15.46 -5.19 -20.02
N ARG A 58 15.29 -4.02 -20.62
CA ARG A 58 14.12 -3.72 -21.48
C ARG A 58 13.98 -4.74 -22.62
N GLY A 59 12.79 -5.30 -22.78
CA GLY A 59 12.46 -6.28 -23.82
C GLY A 59 13.01 -7.69 -23.59
N VAL A 60 13.53 -7.96 -22.39
CA VAL A 60 13.93 -9.29 -21.95
C VAL A 60 13.07 -9.72 -20.79
N GLU A 61 12.39 -10.86 -20.92
CA GLU A 61 11.64 -11.45 -19.81
C GLU A 61 12.58 -11.71 -18.61
N PRO A 62 12.21 -11.28 -17.40
CA PRO A 62 13.03 -11.49 -16.23
C PRO A 62 13.05 -12.97 -15.87
N ASN A 63 14.23 -13.49 -15.55
CA ASN A 63 14.38 -14.83 -15.04
C ASN A 63 14.32 -14.81 -13.52
N VAL A 64 13.11 -14.98 -12.99
CA VAL A 64 12.84 -15.03 -11.55
C VAL A 64 12.26 -16.36 -11.13
N THR A 65 12.64 -16.82 -9.96
CA THR A 65 12.35 -18.18 -9.45
C THR A 65 11.49 -18.18 -8.20
N GLY A 66 11.32 -16.99 -7.56
CA GLY A 66 10.67 -16.82 -6.26
C GLY A 66 11.64 -16.96 -5.07
N ASN A 67 12.95 -17.10 -5.33
CA ASN A 67 13.97 -17.14 -4.27
C ASN A 67 14.70 -15.80 -4.07
N GLU A 68 14.42 -14.80 -4.89
CA GLU A 68 15.16 -13.55 -4.95
C GLU A 68 15.03 -12.74 -3.65
N LEU A 69 13.81 -12.65 -3.09
CA LEU A 69 13.61 -12.02 -1.78
C LEU A 69 14.36 -12.77 -0.67
N ASN A 70 14.31 -14.10 -0.65
CA ASN A 70 15.03 -14.90 0.35
C ASN A 70 16.53 -14.63 0.29
N GLN A 71 17.12 -14.60 -0.91
CA GLN A 71 18.53 -14.27 -1.12
C GLN A 71 18.86 -12.85 -0.67
N ALA A 72 18.02 -11.88 -1.00
CA ALA A 72 18.19 -10.48 -0.57
C ALA A 72 18.14 -10.36 0.97
N LEU A 73 17.21 -11.04 1.63
CA LEU A 73 17.12 -11.11 3.09
C LEU A 73 18.35 -11.75 3.74
N ALA A 74 18.96 -12.74 3.09
CA ALA A 74 20.17 -13.39 3.58
C ALA A 74 21.41 -12.50 3.51
N THR A 75 21.50 -11.60 2.50
CA THR A 75 22.68 -10.79 2.18
C THR A 75 22.70 -9.40 2.82
N ASN A 76 21.85 -9.10 3.78
CA ASN A 76 21.75 -7.78 4.39
C ASN A 76 21.48 -6.65 3.37
N ASN A 77 20.60 -6.87 2.43
CA ASN A 77 20.28 -5.96 1.35
C ASN A 77 19.94 -4.54 1.86
N GLN A 78 20.47 -3.50 1.19
CA GLN A 78 20.33 -2.12 1.64
C GLN A 78 18.90 -1.58 1.49
N GLN A 79 18.17 -1.98 0.43
CA GLN A 79 16.77 -1.61 0.25
C GLN A 79 15.92 -2.13 1.42
N ILE A 80 16.11 -3.39 1.83
CA ILE A 80 15.41 -4.01 2.96
C ILE A 80 15.75 -3.30 4.28
N LYS A 81 17.02 -2.91 4.49
CA LYS A 81 17.41 -2.09 5.67
C LYS A 81 16.72 -0.73 5.68
N ASN A 82 16.61 -0.09 4.53
CA ASN A 82 15.94 1.20 4.41
C ASN A 82 14.43 1.09 4.67
N ILE A 83 13.77 0.02 4.18
CA ILE A 83 12.38 -0.30 4.49
C ILE A 83 12.20 -0.48 6.00
N ALA A 84 13.07 -1.27 6.64
CA ALA A 84 13.01 -1.48 8.08
C ALA A 84 13.23 -0.17 8.86
N GLU A 85 14.15 0.69 8.42
CA GLU A 85 14.37 2.02 9.03
C GLU A 85 13.12 2.90 8.92
N ILE A 86 12.45 2.93 7.77
CA ILE A 86 11.20 3.68 7.59
C ILE A 86 10.13 3.19 8.58
N ILE A 87 9.95 1.88 8.68
CA ILE A 87 8.99 1.27 9.60
C ILE A 87 9.34 1.60 11.06
N GLN A 88 10.62 1.52 11.43
CA GLN A 88 11.09 1.85 12.79
C GLN A 88 10.88 3.33 13.13
N ARG A 89 11.09 4.24 12.19
CA ARG A 89 10.83 5.69 12.37
C ARG A 89 9.36 5.97 12.63
N ILE A 90 8.47 5.30 11.92
CA ILE A 90 7.01 5.43 12.10
C ILE A 90 6.53 4.71 13.34
N ASN A 91 7.13 3.60 13.71
CA ASN A 91 6.80 2.76 14.87
C ASN A 91 5.29 2.39 14.94
N PRO A 92 4.73 1.76 13.89
CA PRO A 92 3.33 1.37 13.88
C PRO A 92 3.05 0.22 14.86
N ASP A 93 1.79 0.09 15.26
CA ASP A 93 1.31 -1.05 16.07
C ASP A 93 0.77 -2.16 15.16
N ILE A 94 0.21 -1.78 14.02
CA ILE A 94 -0.28 -2.67 12.97
C ILE A 94 0.19 -2.09 11.63
N ILE A 95 0.75 -2.91 10.76
CA ILE A 95 1.16 -2.49 9.42
C ILE A 95 0.85 -3.56 8.39
N LEU A 96 0.25 -3.13 7.26
CA LEU A 96 0.14 -3.93 6.05
C LEU A 96 1.32 -3.63 5.12
N LEU A 97 1.99 -4.66 4.68
CA LEU A 97 3.00 -4.63 3.63
C LEU A 97 2.38 -5.17 2.33
N ASN A 98 2.39 -4.36 1.27
CA ASN A 98 2.05 -4.80 -0.08
C ASN A 98 3.35 -5.05 -0.86
N GLU A 99 3.30 -5.91 -1.87
CA GLU A 99 4.46 -6.37 -2.65
C GLU A 99 5.57 -6.96 -1.77
N PHE A 100 5.18 -7.85 -0.89
CA PHE A 100 6.07 -8.72 -0.15
C PHE A 100 5.85 -10.16 -0.63
N ASP A 101 6.80 -10.72 -1.36
CA ASP A 101 6.67 -12.06 -1.93
C ASP A 101 6.36 -13.12 -0.87
N ASN A 102 5.45 -14.04 -1.20
CA ASN A 102 5.00 -15.13 -0.33
C ASN A 102 5.18 -16.48 -1.04
N THR A 103 6.43 -16.90 -1.22
CA THR A 103 6.77 -18.16 -1.92
C THR A 103 6.98 -19.32 -0.99
N ASN A 104 7.16 -19.06 0.31
CA ASN A 104 7.56 -20.04 1.29
C ASN A 104 6.39 -20.40 2.22
N LYS A 105 5.86 -21.64 2.11
CA LYS A 105 4.76 -22.13 2.95
C LYS A 105 5.00 -22.02 4.46
N ASN A 106 6.26 -21.95 4.89
CA ASN A 106 6.63 -21.76 6.29
C ASN A 106 6.76 -20.28 6.69
N HIS A 107 6.46 -19.35 5.77
CA HIS A 107 6.57 -17.90 5.98
C HIS A 107 7.99 -17.48 6.46
N GLN A 108 9.03 -18.14 5.91
CA GLN A 108 10.41 -17.91 6.37
C GLN A 108 10.87 -16.50 6.07
N ASP A 109 10.45 -15.92 4.94
CA ASP A 109 10.91 -14.60 4.50
C ASP A 109 10.38 -13.50 5.43
N ILE A 110 9.10 -13.53 5.78
CA ILE A 110 8.56 -12.54 6.74
C ILE A 110 9.14 -12.72 8.15
N LYS A 111 9.37 -13.96 8.59
CA LYS A 111 10.05 -14.24 9.86
C LYS A 111 11.48 -13.69 9.86
N THR A 112 12.21 -13.88 8.76
CA THR A 112 13.58 -13.36 8.60
C THR A 112 13.58 -11.83 8.59
N PHE A 113 12.63 -11.19 7.90
CA PHE A 113 12.48 -9.74 7.89
C PHE A 113 12.24 -9.19 9.31
N ILE A 114 11.32 -9.80 10.05
CA ILE A 114 11.05 -9.42 11.45
C ILE A 114 12.32 -9.59 12.30
N GLN A 115 12.94 -10.77 12.27
CA GLN A 115 14.04 -11.10 13.19
C GLN A 115 15.34 -10.36 12.88
N LYS A 116 15.73 -10.29 11.60
CA LYS A 116 17.04 -9.74 11.21
C LYS A 116 17.03 -8.24 10.91
N TYR A 117 15.87 -7.66 10.59
CA TYR A 117 15.79 -6.27 10.16
C TYR A 117 14.95 -5.39 11.10
N LEU A 118 13.73 -5.85 11.47
CA LEU A 118 12.86 -5.05 12.34
C LEU A 118 13.26 -5.14 13.82
N ASN A 119 13.64 -6.33 14.30
CA ASN A 119 14.13 -6.52 15.67
C ASN A 119 15.58 -6.02 15.89
N VAL A 120 16.20 -5.46 14.85
CA VAL A 120 17.53 -4.86 14.89
C VAL A 120 17.42 -3.39 14.50
N GLY A 121 17.81 -2.47 15.36
CA GLY A 121 17.72 -1.03 15.11
C GLY A 121 18.54 -0.61 13.90
N GLN A 122 17.91 0.10 12.94
CA GLN A 122 18.54 0.63 11.73
C GLN A 122 18.93 2.09 11.94
N LYS A 123 20.18 2.46 11.60
CA LYS A 123 20.65 3.87 11.65
C LYS A 123 20.21 4.64 12.91
N LYS A 124 20.44 4.07 14.10
CA LYS A 124 20.08 4.65 15.41
C LYS A 124 18.56 4.67 15.71
N GLN A 125 17.73 4.05 14.89
CA GLN A 125 16.32 3.82 15.26
C GLN A 125 16.22 2.69 16.28
N ASN A 126 15.19 2.74 17.09
CA ASN A 126 14.88 1.64 18.01
C ASN A 126 14.35 0.43 17.22
N ALA A 127 14.73 -0.77 17.65
CA ALA A 127 14.14 -1.99 17.15
C ALA A 127 12.62 -2.00 17.36
N ILE A 128 11.89 -2.60 16.42
CA ILE A 128 10.44 -2.80 16.53
C ILE A 128 10.12 -4.29 16.43
N ASN A 129 9.29 -4.79 17.31
CA ASN A 129 8.89 -6.18 17.33
C ASN A 129 7.41 -6.34 16.99
N PHE A 130 7.12 -7.29 16.07
CA PHE A 130 5.77 -7.72 15.73
C PHE A 130 5.64 -9.23 16.05
N PRO A 131 5.14 -9.59 17.24
CA PRO A 131 5.01 -10.98 17.63
C PRO A 131 3.93 -11.73 16.84
N TYR A 132 3.05 -11.01 16.15
CA TYR A 132 1.97 -11.59 15.35
C TYR A 132 2.07 -11.11 13.92
N PHE A 133 1.83 -12.02 12.98
CA PHE A 133 1.71 -11.70 11.56
C PHE A 133 0.68 -12.62 10.89
N PHE A 134 0.16 -12.17 9.76
CA PHE A 134 -0.64 -12.96 8.84
C PHE A 134 -0.13 -12.77 7.41
N GLN A 135 0.00 -13.89 6.70
CA GLN A 135 0.37 -13.93 5.29
C GLN A 135 -0.42 -15.07 4.65
N GLY A 136 -1.48 -14.74 3.92
CA GLY A 136 -2.35 -15.69 3.23
C GLY A 136 -1.94 -15.87 1.77
N ASP A 137 -2.57 -16.84 1.11
CA ASP A 137 -2.39 -17.07 -0.32
C ASP A 137 -2.91 -15.91 -1.15
N VAL A 138 -2.30 -15.69 -2.32
CA VAL A 138 -2.66 -14.66 -3.30
C VAL A 138 -2.80 -15.28 -4.70
N ASN A 139 -3.48 -14.58 -5.60
CA ASN A 139 -3.74 -15.05 -6.96
C ASN A 139 -2.61 -14.74 -7.95
N THR A 140 -1.69 -13.86 -7.59
CA THR A 140 -0.54 -13.51 -8.42
C THR A 140 0.33 -14.73 -8.67
N GLY A 141 0.62 -14.96 -9.95
CA GLY A 141 1.42 -16.10 -10.40
C GLY A 141 0.71 -17.47 -10.35
N VAL A 142 -0.55 -17.51 -9.88
CA VAL A 142 -1.35 -18.74 -9.90
C VAL A 142 -1.94 -18.93 -11.29
N LYS A 143 -1.52 -19.99 -11.99
CA LYS A 143 -2.01 -20.31 -13.34
C LYS A 143 -3.53 -20.45 -13.38
N SER A 144 -4.15 -19.80 -14.34
CA SER A 144 -5.49 -20.16 -14.81
C SER A 144 -5.37 -21.22 -15.92
N ASN A 145 -6.47 -21.84 -16.30
CA ASN A 145 -6.49 -22.73 -17.45
C ASN A 145 -7.07 -22.04 -18.71
N PHE A 146 -7.00 -20.71 -18.74
CA PHE A 146 -7.62 -19.87 -19.75
C PHE A 146 -6.55 -19.14 -20.59
N ASP A 147 -6.91 -18.73 -21.80
CA ASP A 147 -6.20 -17.74 -22.58
C ASP A 147 -6.81 -16.37 -22.22
N LEU A 148 -6.11 -15.59 -21.40
CA LEU A 148 -6.61 -14.32 -20.87
C LEU A 148 -6.15 -13.11 -21.68
N ASN A 149 -5.10 -13.27 -22.51
CA ASN A 149 -4.51 -12.21 -23.32
C ASN A 149 -4.83 -12.34 -24.82
N HIS A 150 -5.57 -13.39 -25.23
CA HIS A 150 -5.98 -13.67 -26.62
C HIS A 150 -4.84 -13.97 -27.59
N ASN A 151 -3.74 -14.57 -27.11
CA ASN A 151 -2.63 -14.98 -27.97
C ASN A 151 -2.77 -16.42 -28.52
N GLY A 152 -3.83 -17.15 -28.15
CA GLY A 152 -4.10 -18.54 -28.55
C GLY A 152 -3.39 -19.59 -27.69
N ILE A 153 -2.58 -19.19 -26.71
CA ILE A 153 -1.91 -20.05 -25.74
C ILE A 153 -2.68 -19.98 -24.41
N LYS A 154 -2.78 -21.09 -23.69
CA LYS A 154 -3.43 -21.12 -22.38
C LYS A 154 -2.43 -21.40 -21.28
N ALA A 155 -2.73 -20.91 -20.09
CA ALA A 155 -1.93 -21.16 -18.88
C ALA A 155 -0.46 -20.69 -18.99
N GLU A 156 -0.23 -19.63 -19.77
CA GLU A 156 1.05 -18.96 -19.92
C GLU A 156 1.36 -18.11 -18.67
N ILE A 157 2.61 -18.10 -18.25
CA ILE A 157 3.07 -17.25 -17.13
C ILE A 157 3.91 -16.10 -17.71
N PRO A 158 3.65 -14.87 -17.29
CA PRO A 158 2.69 -14.41 -16.26
C PRO A 158 1.29 -14.06 -16.80
N GLN A 159 1.04 -14.15 -18.10
CA GLN A 159 -0.10 -13.58 -18.83
C GLN A 159 -1.43 -14.22 -18.45
N ASP A 160 -1.46 -15.54 -18.26
CA ASP A 160 -2.67 -16.32 -18.01
C ASP A 160 -2.81 -16.75 -16.54
N THR A 161 -2.29 -15.93 -15.66
CA THR A 161 -2.46 -16.14 -14.21
C THR A 161 -3.69 -15.40 -13.69
N TYR A 162 -4.27 -15.87 -12.59
CA TYR A 162 -5.41 -15.18 -11.95
C TYR A 162 -5.06 -13.76 -11.48
N GLY A 163 -3.80 -13.47 -11.22
CA GLY A 163 -3.21 -12.15 -11.02
C GLY A 163 -1.79 -12.17 -11.57
N PHE A 164 -1.40 -11.10 -12.27
CA PHE A 164 -0.09 -11.03 -12.92
C PHE A 164 1.05 -11.36 -11.94
N GLY A 165 1.89 -12.33 -12.31
CA GLY A 165 3.02 -12.76 -11.50
C GLY A 165 3.73 -13.96 -12.12
N TYR A 166 5.04 -14.07 -11.88
CA TYR A 166 5.90 -15.07 -12.49
C TYR A 166 5.90 -16.42 -11.73
N PHE A 167 5.44 -16.41 -10.49
CA PHE A 167 5.32 -17.60 -9.64
C PHE A 167 4.22 -17.37 -8.60
N PRO A 168 3.60 -18.43 -8.06
CA PRO A 168 2.60 -18.29 -7.00
C PRO A 168 3.16 -17.57 -5.77
N GLY A 169 2.47 -16.49 -5.34
CA GLY A 169 2.89 -15.67 -4.22
C GLY A 169 3.70 -14.43 -4.57
N HIS A 170 4.02 -14.19 -5.86
CA HIS A 170 4.65 -12.96 -6.33
C HIS A 170 3.76 -11.76 -6.00
N PHE A 171 4.36 -10.59 -5.67
CA PHE A 171 3.63 -9.38 -5.24
C PHE A 171 2.65 -9.62 -4.08
N GLY A 172 2.98 -10.52 -3.17
CA GLY A 172 2.13 -10.90 -2.06
C GLY A 172 1.91 -9.77 -1.05
N MET A 173 1.22 -10.10 0.04
CA MET A 173 0.96 -9.18 1.14
C MET A 173 1.35 -9.82 2.46
N ALA A 174 1.67 -8.99 3.47
CA ALA A 174 1.89 -9.43 4.85
C ALA A 174 1.35 -8.41 5.84
N LEU A 175 0.56 -8.84 6.82
CA LEU A 175 0.11 -8.01 7.93
C LEU A 175 0.96 -8.32 9.16
N LEU A 176 1.55 -7.30 9.76
CA LEU A 176 2.30 -7.40 11.02
C LEU A 176 1.53 -6.68 12.13
N SER A 177 1.52 -7.26 13.33
CA SER A 177 0.79 -6.70 14.46
C SER A 177 1.55 -6.89 15.78
N LYS A 178 1.53 -5.86 16.64
CA LYS A 178 1.93 -5.97 18.05
C LYS A 178 0.86 -6.65 18.91
N TYR A 179 -0.37 -6.77 18.38
CA TYR A 179 -1.53 -7.32 19.08
C TYR A 179 -1.94 -8.67 18.52
N PRO A 180 -2.55 -9.54 19.34
CA PRO A 180 -2.97 -10.87 18.90
C PRO A 180 -3.96 -10.83 17.73
N ILE A 181 -3.70 -11.64 16.72
CA ILE A 181 -4.60 -11.88 15.59
C ILE A 181 -5.55 -13.03 15.96
N ASP A 182 -6.86 -12.85 15.74
CA ASP A 182 -7.85 -13.90 15.91
C ASP A 182 -7.89 -14.82 14.67
N THR A 183 -6.91 -15.70 14.59
CA THR A 183 -6.69 -16.55 13.41
C THR A 183 -7.87 -17.47 13.06
N LYS A 184 -8.76 -17.75 14.02
CA LYS A 184 -9.95 -18.60 13.80
C LYS A 184 -11.06 -17.89 13.03
N ASN A 185 -11.05 -16.57 13.06
CA ASN A 185 -12.10 -15.74 12.47
C ASN A 185 -11.56 -14.90 11.28
N ILE A 186 -10.36 -15.19 10.78
CA ILE A 186 -9.86 -14.60 9.54
C ILE A 186 -10.74 -15.08 8.39
N ARG A 187 -11.10 -14.15 7.50
CA ARG A 187 -11.73 -14.46 6.22
C ARG A 187 -10.83 -14.03 5.08
N THR A 188 -10.63 -14.91 4.13
CA THR A 188 -9.88 -14.66 2.88
C THR A 188 -10.80 -14.87 1.69
N PHE A 189 -10.57 -14.09 0.62
CA PHE A 189 -11.45 -14.05 -0.55
C PHE A 189 -10.65 -14.24 -1.85
N GLN A 190 -9.62 -15.07 -1.81
CA GLN A 190 -8.78 -15.40 -2.96
C GLN A 190 -9.60 -16.07 -4.08
N LEU A 191 -10.53 -16.95 -3.71
CA LEU A 191 -11.29 -17.77 -4.64
C LEU A 191 -12.59 -17.10 -5.11
N PHE A 192 -12.97 -15.93 -4.59
CA PHE A 192 -14.18 -15.24 -4.99
C PHE A 192 -14.14 -14.90 -6.50
N LYS A 193 -15.18 -15.32 -7.22
CA LYS A 193 -15.24 -15.15 -8.68
C LYS A 193 -15.78 -13.79 -9.06
N TRP A 194 -15.21 -13.17 -10.07
CA TRP A 194 -15.61 -11.84 -10.52
C TRP A 194 -17.05 -11.80 -11.03
N HIS A 195 -17.47 -12.81 -11.79
CA HIS A 195 -18.83 -12.89 -12.33
C HIS A 195 -19.92 -13.07 -11.26
N ASP A 196 -19.58 -13.54 -10.05
CA ASP A 196 -20.53 -13.69 -8.95
C ASP A 196 -20.87 -12.34 -8.28
N MET A 197 -20.13 -11.28 -8.60
CA MET A 197 -20.44 -9.93 -8.14
C MET A 197 -21.60 -9.35 -8.94
N PRO A 198 -22.73 -8.94 -8.31
CA PRO A 198 -23.82 -8.30 -9.03
C PRO A 198 -23.38 -7.08 -9.80
N ASN A 199 -23.74 -6.98 -11.08
CA ASN A 199 -23.32 -5.90 -11.99
C ASN A 199 -21.79 -5.76 -12.10
N ALA A 200 -21.08 -6.87 -12.13
CA ALA A 200 -19.64 -6.89 -12.39
C ALA A 200 -19.31 -6.20 -13.72
N LEU A 201 -18.24 -5.41 -13.75
CA LEU A 201 -17.82 -4.66 -14.94
C LEU A 201 -17.11 -5.58 -15.94
N GLN A 202 -17.84 -6.49 -16.58
CA GLN A 202 -17.29 -7.37 -17.59
C GLN A 202 -16.58 -6.58 -18.71
N PRO A 203 -15.34 -6.92 -19.08
CA PRO A 203 -14.65 -6.30 -20.20
C PRO A 203 -15.24 -6.75 -21.56
N PHE A 204 -15.28 -5.82 -22.51
CA PHE A 204 -15.74 -6.07 -23.89
C PHE A 204 -14.74 -5.50 -24.89
N ILE A 205 -14.56 -6.19 -26.00
CA ILE A 205 -13.79 -5.70 -27.15
C ILE A 205 -14.54 -4.50 -27.76
N PRO A 206 -13.98 -3.28 -27.77
CA PRO A 206 -14.73 -2.09 -28.18
C PRO A 206 -15.30 -2.16 -29.61
N ALA A 207 -14.53 -2.73 -30.54
CA ALA A 207 -14.90 -2.80 -31.97
C ALA A 207 -16.06 -3.76 -32.22
N THR A 208 -16.11 -4.91 -31.55
CA THR A 208 -17.08 -5.98 -31.81
C THR A 208 -18.20 -6.06 -30.78
N LYS A 209 -18.05 -5.39 -29.66
CA LYS A 209 -18.94 -5.51 -28.50
C LYS A 209 -19.05 -6.93 -27.91
N GLN A 210 -18.16 -7.83 -28.33
CA GLN A 210 -18.08 -9.17 -27.75
C GLN A 210 -17.37 -9.13 -26.41
N PRO A 211 -17.73 -10.02 -25.45
CA PRO A 211 -16.98 -10.16 -24.21
C PRO A 211 -15.49 -10.39 -24.48
N TRP A 212 -14.62 -9.75 -23.69
CA TRP A 212 -13.18 -10.00 -23.76
C TRP A 212 -12.84 -11.42 -23.34
N TYR A 213 -13.35 -11.86 -22.20
CA TYR A 213 -13.14 -13.23 -21.75
C TYR A 213 -14.13 -14.18 -22.40
N SER A 214 -13.67 -15.40 -22.77
CA SER A 214 -14.58 -16.48 -23.14
C SER A 214 -15.57 -16.75 -21.98
N LYS A 215 -16.73 -17.33 -22.29
CA LYS A 215 -17.71 -17.68 -21.25
C LYS A 215 -17.07 -18.55 -20.14
N GLN A 216 -16.27 -19.54 -20.52
CA GLN A 216 -15.59 -20.42 -19.56
C GLN A 216 -14.58 -19.65 -18.69
N ALA A 217 -13.80 -18.72 -19.29
CA ALA A 217 -12.88 -17.89 -18.55
C ALA A 217 -13.64 -16.96 -17.57
N TRP A 218 -14.69 -16.28 -18.03
CA TRP A 218 -15.49 -15.39 -17.20
C TRP A 218 -16.13 -16.11 -16.02
N ASP A 219 -16.70 -17.30 -16.21
CA ASP A 219 -17.31 -18.11 -15.16
C ASP A 219 -16.31 -18.62 -14.13
N GLY A 220 -15.01 -18.68 -14.48
CA GLY A 220 -13.95 -19.19 -13.60
C GLY A 220 -12.97 -18.13 -13.08
N PHE A 221 -13.00 -16.90 -13.61
CA PHE A 221 -12.01 -15.89 -13.28
C PHE A 221 -12.24 -15.27 -11.90
N ARG A 222 -11.18 -15.23 -11.08
CA ARG A 222 -11.23 -14.68 -9.73
C ARG A 222 -11.18 -13.16 -9.75
N LEU A 223 -11.94 -12.52 -8.87
CA LEU A 223 -11.98 -11.05 -8.79
C LEU A 223 -10.64 -10.49 -8.35
N SER A 224 -10.12 -10.94 -7.21
CA SER A 224 -8.90 -10.36 -6.62
C SER A 224 -7.66 -10.73 -7.42
N SER A 225 -6.83 -9.76 -7.77
CA SER A 225 -5.51 -10.03 -8.35
C SER A 225 -4.53 -10.61 -7.34
N LYS A 226 -4.58 -10.16 -6.09
CA LYS A 226 -3.90 -10.76 -4.94
C LYS A 226 -4.93 -11.53 -4.11
N SER A 227 -5.45 -10.91 -3.08
CA SER A 227 -6.56 -11.39 -2.27
C SER A 227 -7.21 -10.20 -1.55
N HIS A 228 -8.38 -10.42 -0.98
CA HIS A 228 -8.96 -9.57 0.06
C HIS A 228 -8.92 -10.34 1.37
N TRP A 229 -8.54 -9.69 2.46
CA TRP A 229 -8.44 -10.31 3.78
C TRP A 229 -9.20 -9.48 4.82
N ASP A 230 -10.09 -10.10 5.57
CA ASP A 230 -10.64 -9.57 6.82
C ASP A 230 -9.93 -10.25 7.98
N ILE A 231 -9.09 -9.49 8.67
CA ILE A 231 -8.20 -10.00 9.73
C ILE A 231 -8.59 -9.35 11.05
N PRO A 232 -9.32 -10.06 11.94
CA PRO A 232 -9.67 -9.54 13.26
C PRO A 232 -8.45 -9.51 14.18
N ILE A 233 -8.20 -8.33 14.78
CA ILE A 233 -7.11 -8.10 15.74
C ILE A 233 -7.71 -7.74 17.09
N LYS A 234 -7.22 -8.38 18.16
CA LYS A 234 -7.64 -8.14 19.54
C LYS A 234 -6.76 -7.07 20.18
N VAL A 235 -7.31 -5.88 20.37
CA VAL A 235 -6.63 -4.77 21.05
C VAL A 235 -7.35 -4.49 22.37
N ASN A 236 -6.76 -4.89 23.47
CA ASN A 236 -7.40 -4.87 24.79
C ASN A 236 -8.75 -5.63 24.73
N ASN A 237 -9.84 -4.96 25.10
CA ASN A 237 -11.19 -5.53 25.06
C ASN A 237 -11.93 -5.27 23.73
N ASN A 238 -11.25 -4.78 22.70
CA ASN A 238 -11.84 -4.46 21.40
C ASN A 238 -11.34 -5.40 20.32
N VAL A 239 -12.20 -5.66 19.33
CA VAL A 239 -11.82 -6.30 18.07
C VAL A 239 -11.83 -5.25 16.97
N ILE A 240 -10.79 -5.26 16.16
CA ILE A 240 -10.63 -4.40 15.00
C ILE A 240 -10.50 -5.30 13.78
N HIS A 241 -11.32 -5.09 12.77
CA HIS A 241 -11.20 -5.78 11.49
C HIS A 241 -10.24 -5.01 10.57
N VAL A 242 -9.10 -5.58 10.26
CA VAL A 242 -8.20 -5.05 9.23
C VAL A 242 -8.62 -5.65 7.90
N LEU A 243 -9.15 -4.78 7.03
CA LEU A 243 -9.60 -5.13 5.68
C LEU A 243 -8.47 -4.81 4.70
N ALA A 244 -7.68 -5.82 4.36
CA ALA A 244 -6.45 -5.68 3.61
C ALA A 244 -6.63 -6.12 2.15
N SER A 245 -6.18 -5.29 1.18
CA SER A 245 -6.17 -5.64 -0.23
C SER A 245 -5.06 -4.93 -1.01
N HIS A 246 -4.82 -5.43 -2.22
CA HIS A 246 -3.97 -4.81 -3.21
C HIS A 246 -4.58 -5.06 -4.60
N PRO A 247 -5.53 -4.22 -5.03
CA PRO A 247 -6.20 -4.33 -6.32
C PRO A 247 -5.26 -4.27 -7.52
N THR A 248 -5.76 -4.73 -8.65
CA THR A 248 -5.07 -4.66 -9.95
C THR A 248 -4.69 -3.21 -10.29
N PRO A 249 -3.45 -2.91 -10.73
CA PRO A 249 -3.16 -1.62 -11.35
C PRO A 249 -4.06 -1.37 -12.56
N PRO A 250 -4.74 -0.21 -12.69
CA PRO A 250 -5.71 0.07 -13.75
C PRO A 250 -5.05 0.47 -15.07
N VAL A 251 -3.92 -0.14 -15.38
CA VAL A 251 -3.04 0.09 -16.55
C VAL A 251 -2.51 -1.24 -17.08
N PHE A 252 -1.68 -1.24 -18.10
CA PHE A 252 -1.10 -2.43 -18.76
C PHE A 252 -2.13 -3.30 -19.47
N ASP A 253 -3.20 -2.68 -20.00
CA ASP A 253 -4.24 -3.31 -20.81
C ASP A 253 -4.48 -2.52 -22.08
N GLY A 254 -5.51 -2.87 -22.85
CA GLY A 254 -5.91 -2.18 -24.06
C GLY A 254 -7.23 -1.42 -23.89
N ASP A 255 -7.83 -1.07 -25.02
CA ASP A 255 -9.08 -0.31 -25.08
C ASP A 255 -10.27 -1.00 -24.40
N GLU A 256 -10.20 -2.30 -24.14
CA GLU A 256 -11.19 -3.05 -23.37
C GLU A 256 -11.19 -2.67 -21.88
N ASN A 257 -10.13 -2.04 -21.42
CA ASN A 257 -9.94 -1.55 -20.05
C ASN A 257 -10.24 -2.63 -18.98
N ARG A 258 -9.72 -3.86 -19.19
CA ARG A 258 -9.99 -5.00 -18.29
C ARG A 258 -9.41 -4.80 -16.91
N ASN A 259 -8.20 -4.20 -16.80
CA ASN A 259 -7.55 -3.94 -15.52
C ASN A 259 -8.23 -2.79 -14.76
N GLY A 260 -8.63 -1.72 -15.46
CA GLY A 260 -9.39 -0.63 -14.85
C GLY A 260 -10.75 -1.09 -14.30
N LYS A 261 -11.46 -1.95 -15.06
CA LYS A 261 -12.74 -2.54 -14.61
C LYS A 261 -12.56 -3.48 -13.42
N ARG A 262 -11.50 -4.27 -13.43
CA ARG A 262 -11.17 -5.17 -12.32
C ARG A 262 -10.81 -4.38 -11.07
N ASN A 263 -9.94 -3.38 -11.18
CA ASN A 263 -9.58 -2.48 -10.08
C ASN A 263 -10.83 -1.85 -9.44
N HIS A 264 -11.75 -1.32 -10.29
CA HIS A 264 -13.02 -0.76 -9.82
C HIS A 264 -13.79 -1.76 -8.97
N ASP A 265 -13.96 -2.99 -9.43
CA ASP A 265 -14.77 -3.99 -8.74
C ASP A 265 -14.04 -4.58 -7.52
N GLU A 266 -12.70 -4.69 -7.55
CA GLU A 266 -11.89 -5.05 -6.37
C GLU A 266 -12.05 -4.02 -5.24
N ILE A 267 -12.11 -2.72 -5.56
CA ILE A 267 -12.35 -1.66 -4.56
C ILE A 267 -13.80 -1.65 -4.10
N ARG A 268 -14.76 -1.80 -5.04
CA ARG A 268 -16.20 -1.91 -4.72
C ARG A 268 -16.50 -3.09 -3.80
N PHE A 269 -15.72 -4.16 -3.86
CA PHE A 269 -15.85 -5.30 -2.96
C PHE A 269 -15.85 -4.87 -1.48
N TRP A 270 -14.93 -3.99 -1.07
CA TRP A 270 -14.93 -3.46 0.29
C TRP A 270 -16.13 -2.60 0.61
N HIS A 271 -16.56 -1.74 -0.31
CA HIS A 271 -17.77 -0.95 -0.13
C HIS A 271 -19.00 -1.84 0.12
N ASP A 272 -19.17 -2.89 -0.67
CA ASP A 272 -20.29 -3.83 -0.52
C ASP A 272 -20.12 -4.69 0.75
N TYR A 273 -18.89 -5.13 1.08
CA TYR A 273 -18.60 -5.92 2.27
C TYR A 273 -18.94 -5.22 3.58
N ILE A 274 -18.68 -3.92 3.70
CA ILE A 274 -18.97 -3.13 4.89
C ILE A 274 -20.41 -2.61 4.95
N THR A 275 -21.11 -2.56 3.80
CA THR A 275 -22.47 -2.02 3.72
C THR A 275 -23.50 -3.09 4.06
N PRO A 276 -24.38 -2.86 5.07
CA PRO A 276 -25.37 -3.83 5.45
C PRO A 276 -26.21 -4.34 4.27
N LYS A 277 -26.37 -5.65 4.15
CA LYS A 277 -27.09 -6.37 3.10
C LYS A 277 -26.47 -6.32 1.70
N LYS A 278 -25.60 -5.37 1.38
CA LYS A 278 -24.92 -5.34 0.08
C LYS A 278 -23.90 -6.46 -0.09
N GLY A 279 -23.25 -6.89 0.99
CA GLY A 279 -22.26 -7.97 0.98
C GLY A 279 -22.86 -9.39 1.05
N ASP A 280 -24.19 -9.58 0.97
CA ASP A 280 -24.81 -10.89 1.14
C ASP A 280 -24.40 -11.93 0.08
N TYR A 281 -23.97 -11.48 -1.12
CA TYR A 281 -23.47 -12.31 -2.20
C TYR A 281 -22.00 -12.71 -2.04
N ILE A 282 -21.25 -12.01 -1.18
CA ILE A 282 -19.82 -12.25 -0.97
C ILE A 282 -19.64 -13.54 -0.17
N TYR A 283 -18.78 -14.41 -0.65
CA TYR A 283 -18.37 -15.63 0.05
C TYR A 283 -16.85 -15.67 0.19
N ASP A 284 -16.37 -16.21 1.32
CA ASP A 284 -14.97 -16.43 1.57
C ASP A 284 -14.47 -17.78 1.03
N ASP A 285 -13.18 -18.05 1.17
CA ASP A 285 -12.52 -19.25 0.66
C ASP A 285 -13.00 -20.54 1.36
N HIS A 286 -13.75 -20.42 2.47
CA HIS A 286 -14.42 -21.52 3.15
C HIS A 286 -15.93 -21.65 2.78
N GLY A 287 -16.42 -20.80 1.87
CA GLY A 287 -17.82 -20.79 1.44
C GLY A 287 -18.76 -20.14 2.44
N LEU A 288 -18.28 -19.35 3.40
CA LEU A 288 -19.12 -18.58 4.31
C LEU A 288 -19.59 -17.30 3.62
N PHE A 289 -20.91 -17.15 3.46
CA PHE A 289 -21.53 -16.00 2.84
C PHE A 289 -21.74 -14.83 3.80
N GLY A 290 -21.73 -13.62 3.24
CA GLY A 290 -22.06 -12.35 3.88
C GLY A 290 -20.90 -11.41 4.06
N GLY A 291 -21.20 -10.11 4.17
CA GLY A 291 -20.26 -9.05 4.50
C GLY A 291 -19.97 -8.96 6.00
N LEU A 292 -19.26 -7.89 6.41
CA LEU A 292 -18.82 -7.66 7.79
C LEU A 292 -20.01 -7.59 8.79
N ASN A 293 -21.14 -7.04 8.38
CA ASN A 293 -22.31 -6.80 9.24
C ASN A 293 -23.44 -7.84 9.08
N THR A 294 -23.15 -8.99 8.46
CA THR A 294 -24.15 -10.01 8.14
C THR A 294 -24.20 -11.18 9.12
N ASN A 295 -23.76 -11.03 10.35
CA ASN A 295 -23.77 -12.13 11.30
C ASN A 295 -25.20 -12.63 11.56
N LYS A 296 -25.56 -13.77 10.94
CA LYS A 296 -26.91 -14.39 10.96
C LYS A 296 -27.37 -14.84 12.36
N LYS A 297 -26.45 -14.96 13.33
CA LYS A 297 -26.77 -15.38 14.70
C LYS A 297 -27.26 -14.24 15.59
N GLU A 298 -26.93 -13.01 15.26
CA GLU A 298 -27.36 -11.86 16.04
C GLU A 298 -28.32 -10.99 15.21
N LYS A 299 -29.64 -11.17 15.42
CA LYS A 299 -30.70 -10.35 14.82
C LYS A 299 -30.67 -8.86 15.21
N LYS A 300 -29.61 -8.38 15.82
CA LYS A 300 -29.42 -6.97 16.17
C LYS A 300 -28.65 -6.27 15.07
N LEU A 301 -29.35 -5.59 14.19
CA LEU A 301 -28.85 -4.70 13.12
C LEU A 301 -27.95 -3.53 13.61
N ASN A 302 -27.56 -3.47 14.88
CA ASN A 302 -26.94 -2.31 15.50
C ASN A 302 -25.53 -2.55 16.04
N GLN A 303 -24.84 -3.65 15.70
CA GLN A 303 -23.43 -3.78 16.05
C GLN A 303 -22.58 -3.34 14.85
N PHE A 304 -22.23 -2.07 14.85
CA PHE A 304 -21.20 -1.57 13.95
C PHE A 304 -19.85 -2.15 14.39
N HIS A 305 -19.15 -2.79 13.46
CA HIS A 305 -17.78 -3.25 13.69
C HIS A 305 -16.78 -2.10 13.49
N ARG A 306 -15.74 -2.07 14.31
CA ARG A 306 -14.58 -1.24 14.03
C ARG A 306 -13.77 -1.91 12.96
N PHE A 307 -13.56 -1.22 11.87
CA PHE A 307 -12.67 -1.69 10.80
C PHE A 307 -11.70 -0.61 10.36
N VAL A 308 -10.65 -1.02 9.66
CA VAL A 308 -9.73 -0.16 8.92
C VAL A 308 -9.40 -0.84 7.61
N ILE A 309 -9.75 -0.21 6.48
CA ILE A 309 -9.35 -0.68 5.15
C ILE A 309 -7.95 -0.19 4.88
N LEU A 310 -7.04 -1.12 4.55
CA LEU A 310 -5.62 -0.85 4.31
C LEU A 310 -5.18 -1.34 2.93
N GLY A 311 -4.26 -0.61 2.33
CA GLY A 311 -3.46 -1.11 1.21
C GLY A 311 -3.24 -0.10 0.10
N ASP A 312 -2.41 -0.52 -0.84
CA ASP A 312 -2.27 0.08 -2.15
C ASP A 312 -3.50 -0.28 -2.97
N GLN A 313 -4.38 0.70 -3.17
CA GLN A 313 -5.62 0.52 -3.95
C GLN A 313 -5.39 0.75 -5.45
N ASN A 314 -4.19 1.17 -5.85
CA ASN A 314 -3.87 1.50 -7.24
C ASN A 314 -4.88 2.46 -7.92
N ALA A 315 -5.55 3.29 -7.14
CA ALA A 315 -6.60 4.17 -7.62
C ALA A 315 -6.62 5.50 -6.86
N SER A 316 -6.90 6.58 -7.57
CA SER A 316 -7.24 7.88 -7.01
C SER A 316 -8.54 8.36 -7.64
N ASN A 317 -9.31 9.16 -6.92
CA ASN A 317 -10.54 9.76 -7.46
C ASN A 317 -10.29 11.10 -8.18
N VAL A 318 -9.01 11.52 -8.28
CA VAL A 318 -8.61 12.83 -8.84
C VAL A 318 -7.37 12.75 -9.75
N ASP A 319 -6.60 11.67 -9.68
CA ASP A 319 -5.36 11.48 -10.44
C ASP A 319 -5.29 10.06 -11.00
N GLY A 320 -4.52 9.86 -12.10
CA GLY A 320 -4.26 8.54 -12.71
C GLY A 320 -5.41 7.99 -13.54
N ASP A 321 -5.32 6.70 -13.91
CA ASP A 321 -6.12 6.06 -14.96
C ASP A 321 -7.26 5.18 -14.43
N ALA A 322 -7.48 5.12 -13.11
CA ALA A 322 -8.52 4.31 -12.51
C ALA A 322 -9.93 4.79 -12.93
N ILE A 323 -10.89 3.86 -12.98
CA ILE A 323 -12.30 4.23 -13.07
C ILE A 323 -12.72 4.87 -11.74
N TYR A 324 -12.80 6.19 -11.72
CA TYR A 324 -12.95 7.01 -10.50
C TYR A 324 -14.16 6.63 -9.63
N SER A 325 -15.22 6.07 -10.23
CA SER A 325 -16.41 5.65 -9.47
C SER A 325 -16.09 4.58 -8.44
N GLY A 326 -15.17 3.63 -8.70
CA GLY A 326 -14.82 2.56 -7.76
C GLY A 326 -14.31 3.10 -6.44
N ILE A 327 -13.23 3.87 -6.49
CA ILE A 327 -12.64 4.46 -5.28
C ILE A 327 -13.54 5.55 -4.67
N SER A 328 -14.27 6.32 -5.49
CA SER A 328 -15.20 7.35 -5.00
C SER A 328 -16.36 6.75 -4.21
N LEU A 329 -16.90 5.58 -4.61
CA LEU A 329 -17.92 4.86 -3.84
C LEU A 329 -17.43 4.57 -2.41
N LEU A 330 -16.20 4.15 -2.28
CA LEU A 330 -15.61 3.82 -0.98
C LEU A 330 -15.33 5.08 -0.15
N LEU A 331 -14.68 6.10 -0.75
CA LEU A 331 -14.32 7.35 -0.06
C LEU A 331 -15.52 8.17 0.37
N ASN A 332 -16.62 8.13 -0.38
CA ASN A 332 -17.87 8.85 -0.08
C ASN A 332 -18.86 8.04 0.78
N SER A 333 -18.49 6.81 1.16
CA SER A 333 -19.35 5.98 2.03
C SER A 333 -19.49 6.63 3.41
N PRO A 334 -20.71 6.78 3.95
CA PRO A 334 -20.92 7.29 5.31
C PRO A 334 -20.36 6.36 6.40
N LEU A 335 -19.95 5.14 6.03
CA LEU A 335 -19.35 4.17 6.95
C LEU A 335 -17.82 4.32 7.06
N VAL A 336 -17.20 5.19 6.27
CA VAL A 336 -15.75 5.36 6.14
C VAL A 336 -15.35 6.80 6.47
N GLN A 337 -14.17 6.97 7.07
CA GLN A 337 -13.53 8.27 7.25
C GLN A 337 -12.34 8.41 6.28
N ASP A 338 -12.42 9.33 5.32
CA ASP A 338 -11.27 9.68 4.46
C ASP A 338 -10.47 10.82 5.11
N VAL A 339 -9.42 10.46 5.84
CA VAL A 339 -8.57 11.39 6.62
C VAL A 339 -7.68 12.25 5.74
N LYS A 340 -7.34 11.82 4.52
CA LYS A 340 -6.44 12.50 3.57
C LYS A 340 -5.07 12.84 4.18
N PRO A 341 -4.25 11.85 4.56
CA PRO A 341 -2.88 12.06 5.03
C PRO A 341 -2.08 12.94 4.07
N LYS A 342 -1.10 13.69 4.59
CA LYS A 342 -0.32 14.65 3.80
C LYS A 342 1.15 14.65 4.20
N SER A 343 2.02 15.14 3.31
CA SER A 343 3.39 15.47 3.63
C SER A 343 3.90 16.69 2.86
N LEU A 344 4.95 17.32 3.41
CA LEU A 344 5.64 18.41 2.73
C LEU A 344 6.46 17.91 1.52
N GLY A 345 7.09 16.74 1.62
CA GLY A 345 7.84 16.15 0.53
C GLY A 345 6.98 15.83 -0.68
N ALA A 346 5.77 15.25 -0.47
CA ALA A 346 4.81 15.03 -1.55
C ALA A 346 4.38 16.34 -2.21
N LYS A 347 4.09 17.39 -1.41
CA LYS A 347 3.77 18.72 -1.93
C LYS A 347 4.91 19.31 -2.78
N GLN A 348 6.16 19.14 -2.36
CA GLN A 348 7.33 19.61 -3.13
C GLN A 348 7.54 18.80 -4.42
N HIS A 349 7.33 17.48 -4.36
CA HIS A 349 7.46 16.58 -5.50
C HIS A 349 6.43 16.89 -6.60
N ALA A 350 5.20 17.17 -6.22
CA ALA A 350 4.08 17.46 -7.12
C ALA A 350 3.56 18.89 -6.92
N LYS A 351 4.46 19.88 -7.01
CA LYS A 351 4.18 21.31 -6.71
C LYS A 351 3.02 21.91 -7.53
N ASP A 352 2.86 21.45 -8.77
CA ASP A 352 1.87 21.98 -9.71
C ASP A 352 0.53 21.22 -9.64
N ASN A 353 0.44 20.13 -8.84
CA ASN A 353 -0.79 19.39 -8.61
C ASN A 353 -1.45 19.87 -7.29
N PRO A 354 -2.72 20.33 -7.31
CA PRO A 354 -3.42 20.79 -6.12
C PRO A 354 -3.58 19.68 -5.06
N ASN A 355 -3.59 18.41 -5.49
CA ASN A 355 -3.69 17.22 -4.64
C ASN A 355 -2.31 16.66 -4.22
N GLY A 356 -1.22 17.22 -4.76
CA GLY A 356 0.15 16.70 -4.62
C GLY A 356 0.57 16.43 -3.17
N LYS A 357 0.10 17.23 -2.20
CA LYS A 357 0.39 17.02 -0.77
C LYS A 357 -0.12 15.68 -0.21
N HIS A 358 -1.08 15.03 -0.90
CA HIS A 358 -1.69 13.76 -0.52
C HIS A 358 -1.15 12.56 -1.31
N HIS A 359 -0.23 12.80 -2.26
CA HIS A 359 0.36 11.71 -3.04
C HIS A 359 1.12 10.75 -2.12
N THR A 360 1.05 9.47 -2.46
CA THR A 360 1.74 8.38 -1.78
C THR A 360 2.65 7.59 -2.72
N ALA A 361 2.47 7.77 -4.03
CA ALA A 361 3.23 7.13 -5.07
C ALA A 361 4.08 8.15 -5.87
N TYR A 362 5.30 7.74 -6.24
CA TYR A 362 6.29 8.60 -6.90
C TYR A 362 5.81 9.16 -8.25
N TRP A 363 4.98 8.38 -8.97
CA TRP A 363 4.41 8.80 -10.26
C TRP A 363 3.27 9.81 -10.14
N GLY A 364 2.92 10.28 -8.96
CA GLY A 364 2.09 11.46 -8.78
C GLY A 364 0.62 11.17 -8.50
N MET A 365 0.29 10.21 -7.64
CA MET A 365 -1.08 9.97 -7.17
C MET A 365 -1.11 9.48 -5.72
N ARG A 366 -2.29 9.57 -5.10
CA ARG A 366 -2.61 8.87 -3.87
C ARG A 366 -3.07 7.45 -4.24
N ALA A 367 -2.21 6.45 -4.04
CA ALA A 367 -2.49 5.04 -4.31
C ALA A 367 -2.76 4.25 -3.02
N ASP A 368 -2.13 4.65 -1.90
CA ASP A 368 -2.13 3.95 -0.63
C ASP A 368 -3.11 4.58 0.35
N TYR A 369 -3.95 3.76 0.97
CA TYR A 369 -5.05 4.22 1.81
C TYR A 369 -5.08 3.55 3.16
N ILE A 370 -5.50 4.33 4.18
CA ILE A 370 -5.93 3.88 5.48
C ILE A 370 -7.29 4.53 5.72
N LEU A 371 -8.36 3.74 5.71
CA LEU A 371 -9.72 4.21 5.78
C LEU A 371 -10.42 3.57 6.99
N PRO A 372 -10.39 4.23 8.15
CA PRO A 372 -11.08 3.73 9.34
C PRO A 372 -12.59 3.84 9.21
N SER A 373 -13.32 2.98 9.91
CA SER A 373 -14.78 3.08 10.04
C SER A 373 -15.19 4.43 10.65
N ALA A 374 -16.34 4.95 10.23
CA ALA A 374 -16.93 6.14 10.85
C ALA A 374 -17.30 5.90 12.32
N TYR A 375 -17.57 4.63 12.67
CA TYR A 375 -17.85 4.21 14.03
C TYR A 375 -16.59 3.83 14.80
N GLY A 376 -16.53 4.23 16.06
CA GLY A 376 -15.63 3.71 17.08
C GLY A 376 -14.22 4.30 17.10
N TRP A 377 -13.93 5.32 16.26
CA TRP A 377 -12.61 5.94 16.17
C TRP A 377 -12.64 7.46 16.32
N ASN A 378 -11.72 7.99 17.12
CA ASN A 378 -11.23 9.34 17.01
C ASN A 378 -9.94 9.35 16.19
N ILE A 379 -9.86 10.19 15.16
CA ILE A 379 -8.64 10.41 14.40
C ILE A 379 -7.79 11.40 15.18
N CYS A 380 -6.58 11.00 15.57
CA CYS A 380 -5.66 11.82 16.36
C CYS A 380 -4.63 12.52 15.48
N ASP A 381 -4.00 11.77 14.57
CA ASP A 381 -3.02 12.30 13.63
C ASP A 381 -2.90 11.40 12.40
N ALA A 382 -2.25 11.93 11.33
CA ALA A 382 -2.07 11.21 10.07
C ALA A 382 -0.92 11.79 9.26
N GLY A 383 -0.21 10.95 8.52
CA GLY A 383 0.86 11.42 7.65
C GLY A 383 1.27 10.44 6.58
N VAL A 384 2.09 10.96 5.65
CA VAL A 384 2.81 10.19 4.65
C VAL A 384 4.31 10.35 4.93
N PHE A 385 5.04 9.26 5.04
CA PHE A 385 6.50 9.31 5.17
C PHE A 385 7.13 9.71 3.83
N TRP A 386 7.15 11.01 3.58
CA TRP A 386 7.78 11.60 2.41
C TRP A 386 8.62 12.81 2.85
N PRO A 387 9.85 12.58 3.32
CA PRO A 387 10.79 13.66 3.67
C PRO A 387 11.09 14.57 2.48
N THR A 388 11.36 15.83 2.76
CA THR A 388 11.81 16.80 1.73
C THR A 388 13.23 16.50 1.28
N GLN A 389 13.64 17.04 0.13
CA GLN A 389 15.00 16.82 -0.41
C GLN A 389 16.12 17.28 0.54
N ASN A 390 15.84 18.25 1.41
CA ASN A 390 16.80 18.77 2.37
C ASN A 390 16.85 17.98 3.69
N ASP A 391 16.01 16.95 3.84
CA ASP A 391 15.98 16.10 5.03
C ASP A 391 16.95 14.93 4.87
N ASP A 392 17.70 14.59 5.92
CA ASP A 392 18.62 13.45 5.92
C ASP A 392 17.92 12.11 5.63
N ALA A 393 16.63 12.00 5.96
CA ALA A 393 15.83 10.84 5.67
C ALA A 393 15.44 10.72 4.18
N PHE A 394 15.65 11.76 3.35
CA PHE A 394 15.39 11.71 1.90
C PHE A 394 16.14 10.57 1.21
N ARG A 395 17.35 10.23 1.70
CA ARG A 395 18.12 9.08 1.20
C ARG A 395 17.34 7.76 1.19
N LEU A 396 16.33 7.62 2.07
CA LEU A 396 15.49 6.41 2.18
C LEU A 396 14.48 6.27 1.03
N ILE A 397 14.19 7.38 0.35
CA ILE A 397 13.12 7.45 -0.66
C ILE A 397 13.56 8.11 -1.97
N LYS A 398 14.87 8.33 -2.15
CA LYS A 398 15.41 9.09 -3.28
C LYS A 398 15.08 8.49 -4.65
N ASP A 399 14.93 7.18 -4.71
CA ASP A 399 14.56 6.40 -5.89
C ASP A 399 13.91 5.06 -5.44
N ARG A 400 13.39 4.26 -6.40
CA ARG A 400 12.79 2.94 -6.13
C ARG A 400 13.80 1.99 -5.49
N ALA A 401 15.05 2.00 -5.93
CA ALA A 401 16.08 1.10 -5.42
C ALA A 401 16.48 1.41 -3.96
N ALA A 402 16.26 2.65 -3.50
CA ALA A 402 16.51 3.01 -2.11
C ALA A 402 15.53 2.32 -1.16
N SER A 403 14.24 2.26 -1.51
CA SER A 403 13.22 1.56 -0.73
C SER A 403 12.05 1.08 -1.61
N SER A 404 11.23 1.98 -2.11
CA SER A 404 10.04 1.73 -2.91
C SER A 404 9.68 2.98 -3.71
N ASP A 405 8.90 2.84 -4.76
CA ASP A 405 8.23 3.92 -5.47
C ASP A 405 6.94 4.37 -4.76
N HIS A 406 6.53 3.69 -3.70
CA HIS A 406 5.50 4.12 -2.77
C HIS A 406 6.07 4.74 -1.49
N ARG A 407 5.20 5.37 -0.71
CA ARG A 407 5.51 5.99 0.59
C ARG A 407 4.61 5.42 1.66
N LEU A 408 5.20 5.09 2.81
CA LEU A 408 4.45 4.61 3.96
C LEU A 408 3.43 5.66 4.39
N VAL A 409 2.18 5.23 4.56
CA VAL A 409 1.06 6.02 5.12
C VAL A 409 0.77 5.54 6.53
N TRP A 410 0.45 6.46 7.46
CA TRP A 410 0.11 6.12 8.83
C TRP A 410 -1.01 7.01 9.38
N LEU A 411 -1.78 6.44 10.32
CA LEU A 411 -2.80 7.12 11.11
C LEU A 411 -2.65 6.75 12.58
N ASP A 412 -2.86 7.74 13.48
CA ASP A 412 -3.05 7.55 14.91
C ASP A 412 -4.53 7.61 15.24
N LEU A 413 -5.04 6.54 15.84
CA LEU A 413 -6.44 6.32 16.15
C LEU A 413 -6.61 6.09 17.64
N ALA A 414 -7.64 6.68 18.26
CA ALA A 414 -8.07 6.35 19.62
C ALA A 414 -9.48 5.75 19.60
N PHE A 415 -9.74 4.81 20.50
CA PHE A 415 -11.10 4.26 20.67
C PHE A 415 -12.06 5.33 21.20
N LYS A 416 -13.26 5.40 20.60
CA LYS A 416 -14.41 6.15 21.13
C LYS A 416 -15.15 5.33 22.14
#